data_fcda2c8e3bf416d2d3918e884fa21ba9
#
_entry.id   fcda2c8e3bf416d2d3918e884fa21ba9
#
_cell.length_a   1.000
_cell.length_b   1.000
_cell.length_c   1.000
_cell.angle_alpha   90.00
_cell.angle_beta   90.00
_cell.angle_gamma   90.00
#
_symmetry.space_group_name_H-M   'P 1'
#
loop_
_entity.id
_entity.type
_entity.pdbx_description
1 polymer ?
#
loop_
_entity_poly.entity_id
_entity_poly.type
_entity_poly.pdbx_seq_one_letter_code
_entity_poly.pdbx_strand_id
1 'polypeptide(L)'
;DKNICIASPAGTAFANRVPVTVNVYSSATPVKEVVYSCLQDGKAILKNKKLVQATDWTWNGDMPLSAKYQGKELTLQVTARFNNGETAYAESAFIVRPEQVKVSLGADWNNLLGTSTHVAPVCPPLEAPLQLAWTKNVGANIYMTSPLVHNGKVYIASVDENLKGEGHVYALAGEDGEILWSYPVRNSIKNTIAIDKGVVFAQDAQGWLYAIDAETGKLCWEKQLPVNG
;
A
#
# COMPACT_ATOMS: atom_id res chain seq x y z
N ASP A 1 -21.64 14.30 -4.71
CA ASP A 1 -21.55 12.91 -4.25
C ASP A 1 -20.44 12.77 -3.20
N LYS A 2 -20.71 11.96 -2.17
CA LYS A 2 -19.76 11.62 -1.12
C LYS A 2 -19.65 10.11 -1.05
N ASN A 3 -18.43 9.61 -1.03
CA ASN A 3 -18.16 8.18 -0.89
C ASN A 3 -17.05 7.97 0.15
N ILE A 4 -17.19 6.92 0.95
CA ILE A 4 -16.19 6.50 1.92
C ILE A 4 -15.98 4.99 1.81
N CYS A 5 -14.72 4.58 1.73
CA CYS A 5 -14.32 3.19 1.61
C CYS A 5 -13.16 2.89 2.56
N ILE A 6 -13.29 1.81 3.33
CA ILE A 6 -12.19 1.29 4.15
C ILE A 6 -11.39 0.32 3.29
N ALA A 7 -10.17 0.69 2.93
CA ALA A 7 -9.26 -0.15 2.18
C ALA A 7 -8.50 -1.14 3.08
N SER A 8 -8.23 -0.76 4.35
CA SER A 8 -7.59 -1.61 5.36
C SER A 8 -8.04 -1.19 6.77
N PRO A 9 -8.25 -2.16 7.69
CA PRO A 9 -8.27 -3.60 7.48
C PRO A 9 -9.53 -4.08 6.78
N ALA A 10 -9.38 -5.14 5.97
CA ALA A 10 -10.50 -5.82 5.31
C ALA A 10 -10.36 -7.33 5.50
N GLY A 11 -11.32 -7.95 6.20
CA GLY A 11 -11.38 -9.38 6.47
C GLY A 11 -10.36 -9.91 7.47
N THR A 12 -9.10 -9.46 7.43
CA THR A 12 -8.02 -9.94 8.31
C THR A 12 -7.07 -8.81 8.69
N ALA A 13 -6.57 -8.85 9.93
CA ALA A 13 -5.50 -7.99 10.43
C ALA A 13 -4.60 -8.75 11.40
N PHE A 14 -3.36 -8.27 11.60
CA PHE A 14 -2.44 -8.84 12.57
C PHE A 14 -2.49 -8.06 13.89
N ALA A 15 -2.22 -8.74 15.01
CA ALA A 15 -2.08 -8.08 16.30
C ALA A 15 -0.88 -7.10 16.29
N ASN A 16 -0.84 -6.23 17.31
CA ASN A 16 0.14 -5.19 17.60
C ASN A 16 -0.02 -3.91 16.77
N ARG A 17 -0.04 -3.96 15.45
CA ARG A 17 -0.14 -2.79 14.61
C ARG A 17 -0.96 -3.09 13.36
N VAL A 18 -2.13 -2.50 13.29
CA VAL A 18 -3.04 -2.68 12.16
C VAL A 18 -3.04 -1.41 11.31
N PRO A 19 -2.56 -1.46 10.06
CA PRO A 19 -2.66 -0.33 9.16
C PRO A 19 -4.13 0.00 8.87
N VAL A 20 -4.51 1.24 9.09
CA VAL A 20 -5.84 1.75 8.73
C VAL A 20 -5.71 2.67 7.54
N THR A 21 -6.38 2.33 6.45
CA THR A 21 -6.44 3.14 5.23
C THR A 21 -7.88 3.36 4.84
N VAL A 22 -8.25 4.62 4.68
CA VAL A 22 -9.60 5.04 4.32
C VAL A 22 -9.54 6.01 3.15
N ASN A 23 -10.29 5.71 2.11
CA ASN A 23 -10.51 6.63 0.99
C ASN A 23 -11.83 7.36 1.18
N VAL A 24 -11.79 8.69 1.12
CA VAL A 24 -12.97 9.55 1.21
C VAL A 24 -12.98 10.49 0.01
N TYR A 25 -14.00 10.35 -0.80
CA TYR A 25 -14.23 11.23 -1.95
C TYR A 25 -15.41 12.16 -1.68
N SER A 26 -15.27 13.43 -2.05
CA SER A 26 -16.34 14.41 -2.06
C SER A 26 -16.15 15.37 -3.22
N SER A 27 -17.18 15.49 -4.07
CA SER A 27 -17.13 16.37 -5.25
C SER A 27 -17.34 17.86 -4.94
N ALA A 28 -17.86 18.19 -3.78
CA ALA A 28 -18.33 19.56 -3.49
C ALA A 28 -17.84 20.13 -2.15
N THR A 29 -17.53 19.30 -1.18
CA THR A 29 -17.25 19.77 0.19
C THR A 29 -15.97 19.15 0.72
N PRO A 30 -14.95 19.94 1.10
CA PRO A 30 -13.72 19.42 1.65
C PRO A 30 -13.94 18.60 2.93
N VAL A 31 -13.15 17.54 3.09
CA VAL A 31 -13.13 16.72 4.29
C VAL A 31 -12.37 17.47 5.38
N LYS A 32 -13.01 17.63 6.55
CA LYS A 32 -12.42 18.29 7.72
C LYS A 32 -11.54 17.36 8.53
N GLU A 33 -12.04 16.14 8.77
CA GLU A 33 -11.32 15.10 9.51
C GLU A 33 -11.93 13.73 9.23
N VAL A 34 -11.10 12.70 9.39
CA VAL A 34 -11.53 11.31 9.40
C VAL A 34 -11.10 10.69 10.70
N VAL A 35 -12.06 10.05 11.39
CA VAL A 35 -11.83 9.37 12.66
C VAL A 35 -12.30 7.93 12.59
N TYR A 36 -11.66 7.05 13.37
CA TYR A 36 -12.09 5.67 13.49
C TYR A 36 -12.31 5.26 14.94
N SER A 37 -13.15 4.27 15.10
CA SER A 37 -13.36 3.51 16.35
C SER A 37 -13.26 2.03 16.04
N CYS A 38 -12.72 1.24 16.96
CA CYS A 38 -12.67 -0.21 16.84
C CYS A 38 -13.57 -0.83 17.91
N LEU A 39 -14.41 -1.79 17.53
CA LEU A 39 -15.39 -2.41 18.40
C LEU A 39 -15.16 -3.91 18.47
N GLN A 40 -15.45 -4.48 19.64
CA GLN A 40 -15.65 -5.90 19.85
C GLN A 40 -17.06 -6.11 20.41
N ASP A 41 -17.83 -6.97 19.79
CA ASP A 41 -19.23 -7.29 20.23
C ASP A 41 -20.06 -6.00 20.48
N GLY A 42 -19.93 -5.01 19.57
CA GLY A 42 -20.60 -3.72 19.67
C GLY A 42 -20.04 -2.75 20.71
N LYS A 43 -19.04 -3.15 21.50
CA LYS A 43 -18.40 -2.28 22.50
C LYS A 43 -17.09 -1.72 21.97
N ALA A 44 -16.95 -0.39 22.06
CA ALA A 44 -15.74 0.27 21.59
C ALA A 44 -14.54 -0.04 22.48
N ILE A 45 -13.50 -0.63 21.87
CA ILE A 45 -12.18 -0.86 22.49
C ILE A 45 -11.21 0.30 22.20
N LEU A 46 -11.43 0.99 21.09
CA LEU A 46 -10.78 2.26 20.74
C LEU A 46 -11.86 3.23 20.24
N LYS A 47 -11.77 4.51 20.61
CA LYS A 47 -12.76 5.53 20.22
C LYS A 47 -12.12 6.74 19.55
N ASN A 48 -12.73 7.23 18.47
CA ASN A 48 -12.48 8.53 17.84
C ASN A 48 -10.99 8.83 17.61
N LYS A 49 -10.24 7.84 17.16
CA LYS A 49 -8.83 8.03 16.78
C LYS A 49 -8.77 8.73 15.43
N LYS A 50 -7.96 9.78 15.32
CA LYS A 50 -7.80 10.52 14.07
C LYS A 50 -6.89 9.78 13.11
N LEU A 51 -7.25 9.83 11.83
CA LEU A 51 -6.38 9.48 10.72
C LEU A 51 -5.69 10.74 10.18
N VAL A 52 -4.51 10.55 9.60
CA VAL A 52 -3.73 11.61 8.95
C VAL A 52 -4.03 11.58 7.46
N GLN A 53 -4.28 12.73 6.88
CA GLN A 53 -4.46 12.85 5.44
C GLN A 53 -3.12 12.60 4.74
N ALA A 54 -3.07 11.59 3.89
CA ALA A 54 -1.89 11.22 3.11
C ALA A 54 -1.95 11.78 1.68
N THR A 55 -3.14 11.74 1.06
CA THR A 55 -3.43 12.32 -0.26
C THR A 55 -4.75 13.08 -0.19
N ASP A 56 -5.19 13.69 -1.30
CA ASP A 56 -6.47 14.41 -1.33
C ASP A 56 -7.67 13.50 -0.98
N TRP A 57 -7.55 12.19 -1.18
CA TRP A 57 -8.64 11.22 -0.95
C TRP A 57 -8.31 10.13 0.06
N THR A 58 -7.07 10.04 0.55
CA THR A 58 -6.60 8.95 1.39
C THR A 58 -6.21 9.43 2.77
N TRP A 59 -6.71 8.76 3.81
CA TRP A 59 -6.34 8.96 5.21
C TRP A 59 -5.74 7.68 5.76
N ASN A 60 -4.61 7.79 6.44
CA ASN A 60 -3.84 6.68 6.98
C ASN A 60 -3.63 6.81 8.47
N GLY A 61 -3.46 5.68 9.13
CA GLY A 61 -3.05 5.59 10.52
C GLY A 61 -2.70 4.17 10.91
N ASP A 62 -2.12 4.03 12.07
CA ASP A 62 -1.83 2.73 12.68
C ASP A 62 -2.74 2.55 13.90
N MET A 63 -3.50 1.48 13.91
CA MET A 63 -4.32 1.10 15.05
C MET A 63 -3.52 0.15 15.96
N PRO A 64 -3.16 0.56 17.18
CA PRO A 64 -2.54 -0.33 18.13
C PRO A 64 -3.57 -1.36 18.60
N LEU A 65 -3.26 -2.63 18.45
CA LEU A 65 -4.16 -3.71 18.81
C LEU A 65 -3.44 -4.74 19.67
N SER A 66 -3.92 -4.95 20.88
CA SER A 66 -3.36 -5.91 21.83
C SER A 66 -3.52 -7.35 21.33
N ALA A 67 -2.51 -8.19 21.58
CA ALA A 67 -2.52 -9.63 21.28
C ALA A 67 -3.71 -10.39 21.92
N LYS A 68 -4.33 -9.85 22.98
CA LYS A 68 -5.53 -10.44 23.61
C LYS A 68 -6.74 -10.55 22.66
N TYR A 69 -6.72 -9.83 21.55
CA TYR A 69 -7.77 -9.88 20.53
C TYR A 69 -7.52 -10.92 19.45
N GLN A 70 -6.44 -11.70 19.53
CA GLN A 70 -6.18 -12.79 18.59
C GLN A 70 -7.35 -13.76 18.52
N GLY A 71 -7.70 -14.16 17.28
CA GLY A 71 -8.85 -15.02 17.00
C GLY A 71 -10.21 -14.35 17.15
N LYS A 72 -10.26 -13.06 17.53
CA LYS A 72 -11.52 -12.32 17.68
C LYS A 72 -11.87 -11.61 16.38
N GLU A 73 -13.17 -11.53 16.11
CA GLU A 73 -13.72 -10.64 15.10
C GLU A 73 -13.93 -9.26 15.72
N LEU A 74 -13.46 -8.25 15.03
CA LEU A 74 -13.60 -6.84 15.40
C LEU A 74 -14.23 -6.06 14.25
N THR A 75 -14.86 -4.92 14.58
CA THR A 75 -15.44 -4.00 13.60
C THR A 75 -14.70 -2.68 13.66
N LEU A 76 -14.14 -2.24 12.53
CA LEU A 76 -13.68 -0.88 12.34
C LEU A 76 -14.85 -0.01 11.87
N GLN A 77 -15.14 1.03 12.61
CA GLN A 77 -16.10 2.07 12.24
C GLN A 77 -15.34 3.34 11.88
N VAL A 78 -15.64 3.93 10.74
CA VAL A 78 -15.00 5.16 10.26
C VAL A 78 -16.06 6.23 10.03
N THR A 79 -15.77 7.43 10.48
CA THR A 79 -16.58 8.62 10.23
C THR A 79 -15.73 9.71 9.60
N ALA A 80 -16.10 10.14 8.40
CA ALA A 80 -15.58 11.35 7.78
C ALA A 80 -16.51 12.53 8.12
N ARG A 81 -15.94 13.65 8.55
CA ARG A 81 -16.64 14.89 8.82
C ARG A 81 -16.24 15.92 7.79
N PHE A 82 -17.23 16.61 7.23
CA PHE A 82 -17.05 17.61 6.19
C PHE A 82 -17.15 19.05 6.76
N ASN A 83 -16.60 20.00 6.03
CA ASN A 83 -16.60 21.41 6.49
C ASN A 83 -18.00 22.02 6.62
N ASN A 84 -18.99 21.49 5.93
CA ASN A 84 -20.39 21.89 6.04
C ASN A 84 -21.15 21.23 7.20
N GLY A 85 -20.48 20.46 8.06
CA GLY A 85 -21.06 19.74 9.20
C GLY A 85 -21.68 18.38 8.88
N GLU A 86 -21.76 18.00 7.63
CA GLU A 86 -22.21 16.65 7.24
C GLU A 86 -21.20 15.56 7.60
N THR A 87 -21.66 14.32 7.65
CA THR A 87 -20.81 13.14 7.92
C THR A 87 -21.08 12.04 6.93
N ALA A 88 -20.04 11.25 6.63
CA ALA A 88 -20.17 9.96 5.95
C ALA A 88 -19.62 8.85 6.86
N TYR A 89 -20.11 7.65 6.70
CA TYR A 89 -19.86 6.52 7.58
C TYR A 89 -19.56 5.26 6.80
N ALA A 90 -18.61 4.45 7.29
CA ALA A 90 -18.32 3.12 6.77
C ALA A 90 -17.92 2.17 7.90
N GLU A 91 -18.16 0.88 7.69
CA GLU A 91 -17.74 -0.20 8.59
C GLU A 91 -17.00 -1.30 7.82
N SER A 92 -16.06 -1.95 8.49
CA SER A 92 -15.37 -3.15 8.00
C SER A 92 -15.14 -4.12 9.15
N ALA A 93 -15.60 -5.36 8.99
CA ALA A 93 -15.31 -6.45 9.91
C ALA A 93 -13.98 -7.12 9.54
N PHE A 94 -13.20 -7.52 10.55
CA PHE A 94 -11.95 -8.23 10.35
C PHE A 94 -11.63 -9.15 11.51
N ILE A 95 -10.92 -10.26 11.22
CA ILE A 95 -10.46 -11.21 12.23
C ILE A 95 -9.00 -10.91 12.55
N VAL A 96 -8.70 -10.83 13.86
CA VAL A 96 -7.32 -10.63 14.34
C VAL A 96 -6.58 -11.96 14.31
N ARG A 97 -5.51 -12.02 13.52
CA ARG A 97 -4.62 -13.18 13.43
C ARG A 97 -3.46 -13.06 14.41
N PRO A 98 -2.76 -14.16 14.71
CA PRO A 98 -1.49 -14.13 15.42
C PRO A 98 -0.50 -13.20 14.72
N GLU A 99 0.61 -12.93 15.40
CA GLU A 99 1.69 -12.13 14.84
C GLU A 99 2.08 -12.56 13.42
N GLN A 100 2.43 -11.58 12.62
CA GLN A 100 2.90 -11.74 11.25
C GLN A 100 4.06 -12.74 11.23
N VAL A 101 3.93 -13.77 10.41
CA VAL A 101 4.99 -14.76 10.24
C VAL A 101 5.94 -14.25 9.16
N LYS A 102 7.24 -14.21 9.48
CA LYS A 102 8.24 -13.93 8.46
C LYS A 102 8.24 -15.01 7.40
N VAL A 103 8.19 -14.61 6.15
CA VAL A 103 8.16 -15.51 5.01
C VAL A 103 9.45 -15.39 4.19
N SER A 104 9.86 -16.47 3.56
CA SER A 104 10.92 -16.45 2.56
C SER A 104 10.28 -16.40 1.18
N LEU A 105 10.64 -15.38 0.41
CA LEU A 105 10.23 -15.33 -0.99
C LEU A 105 10.95 -16.40 -1.80
N GLY A 106 10.23 -16.98 -2.76
CA GLY A 106 10.75 -18.00 -3.66
C GLY A 106 11.63 -17.41 -4.76
N ALA A 107 11.37 -17.82 -6.01
CA ALA A 107 12.12 -17.35 -7.17
C ALA A 107 11.87 -15.87 -7.46
N ASP A 108 12.87 -15.24 -8.08
CA ASP A 108 12.76 -13.85 -8.56
C ASP A 108 11.67 -13.69 -9.62
N TRP A 109 11.03 -12.52 -9.58
CA TRP A 109 10.01 -12.08 -10.52
C TRP A 109 10.36 -10.66 -10.97
N ASN A 110 11.28 -10.54 -11.93
CA ASN A 110 12.01 -9.29 -12.24
C ASN A 110 11.31 -8.38 -13.24
N ASN A 111 10.26 -8.86 -13.89
CA ASN A 111 9.57 -8.17 -14.96
C ASN A 111 8.06 -8.47 -14.93
N LEU A 112 7.31 -7.72 -15.74
CA LEU A 112 5.94 -8.09 -16.05
C LEU A 112 5.91 -9.53 -16.57
N LEU A 113 5.02 -10.37 -16.02
CA LEU A 113 4.94 -11.81 -16.29
C LEU A 113 6.20 -12.63 -15.92
N GLY A 114 7.03 -12.10 -15.01
CA GLY A 114 8.07 -12.87 -14.32
C GLY A 114 9.49 -12.67 -14.86
N THR A 115 9.72 -12.83 -16.15
CA THR A 115 11.05 -12.76 -16.75
C THR A 115 11.11 -11.78 -17.91
N SER A 116 12.32 -11.46 -18.38
CA SER A 116 12.53 -10.60 -19.56
C SER A 116 11.94 -11.17 -20.86
N THR A 117 11.64 -12.46 -20.89
CA THR A 117 10.96 -13.12 -22.02
C THR A 117 9.44 -13.17 -21.83
N HIS A 118 8.92 -12.55 -20.77
CA HIS A 118 7.51 -12.56 -20.37
C HIS A 118 6.92 -13.97 -20.20
N VAL A 119 7.74 -14.88 -19.70
CA VAL A 119 7.32 -16.24 -19.34
C VAL A 119 7.40 -16.37 -17.83
N ALA A 120 6.25 -16.69 -17.22
CA ALA A 120 6.21 -16.92 -15.78
C ALA A 120 7.11 -18.12 -15.41
N PRO A 121 7.95 -18.01 -14.37
CA PRO A 121 8.68 -19.15 -13.87
C PRO A 121 7.68 -20.20 -13.37
N VAL A 122 8.06 -21.48 -13.48
CA VAL A 122 7.25 -22.56 -12.91
C VAL A 122 7.31 -22.43 -11.40
N CYS A 123 6.20 -22.03 -10.81
CA CYS A 123 6.04 -21.98 -9.36
C CYS A 123 5.44 -23.29 -8.86
N PRO A 124 5.85 -23.80 -7.70
CA PRO A 124 5.16 -24.93 -7.08
C PRO A 124 3.70 -24.53 -6.81
N PRO A 125 2.75 -25.48 -6.88
CA PRO A 125 1.36 -25.19 -6.58
C PRO A 125 1.23 -24.67 -5.14
N LEU A 126 0.36 -23.69 -4.95
CA LEU A 126 0.01 -23.22 -3.62
C LEU A 126 -0.89 -24.25 -2.94
N GLU A 127 -0.52 -24.64 -1.74
CA GLU A 127 -1.30 -25.58 -0.94
C GLU A 127 -2.25 -24.82 0.00
N ALA A 128 -3.50 -25.25 0.06
CA ALA A 128 -4.48 -24.72 0.99
C ALA A 128 -4.33 -25.38 2.38
N PRO A 129 -4.66 -24.64 3.49
CA PRO A 129 -5.25 -23.29 3.51
C PRO A 129 -4.20 -22.19 3.35
N LEU A 130 -4.49 -21.21 2.51
CA LEU A 130 -3.67 -20.01 2.38
C LEU A 130 -3.84 -19.11 3.60
N GLN A 131 -2.76 -18.49 4.02
CA GLN A 131 -2.74 -17.51 5.11
C GLN A 131 -2.12 -16.21 4.65
N LEU A 132 -2.64 -15.08 5.14
CA LEU A 132 -2.03 -13.78 4.91
C LEU A 132 -0.71 -13.73 5.68
N ALA A 133 0.42 -13.52 4.98
CA ALA A 133 1.73 -13.39 5.60
C ALA A 133 1.94 -11.99 6.18
N TRP A 134 1.76 -10.96 5.35
CA TRP A 134 1.86 -9.57 5.77
C TRP A 134 1.07 -8.66 4.84
N THR A 135 0.84 -7.44 5.27
CA THR A 135 0.32 -6.33 4.46
C THR A 135 1.09 -5.06 4.80
N LYS A 136 1.31 -4.20 3.82
CA LYS A 136 1.97 -2.91 4.00
C LYS A 136 1.23 -1.82 3.25
N ASN A 137 0.93 -0.73 3.97
CA ASN A 137 0.50 0.50 3.36
C ASN A 137 1.74 1.38 3.10
N VAL A 138 2.00 1.72 1.85
CA VAL A 138 3.14 2.57 1.46
C VAL A 138 2.83 4.07 1.56
N GLY A 139 1.59 4.42 1.92
CA GLY A 139 1.15 5.82 2.06
C GLY A 139 0.73 6.49 0.75
N ALA A 140 0.74 5.76 -0.36
CA ALA A 140 0.40 6.28 -1.68
C ALA A 140 -0.43 5.26 -2.46
N ASN A 141 -1.14 5.71 -3.50
CA ASN A 141 -1.94 4.85 -4.34
C ASN A 141 -1.07 4.04 -5.30
N ILE A 142 -1.39 2.76 -5.46
CA ILE A 142 -0.75 1.84 -6.41
C ILE A 142 -1.74 1.57 -7.54
N TYR A 143 -1.37 1.94 -8.76
CA TYR A 143 -2.26 1.84 -9.90
C TYR A 143 -1.55 1.32 -11.15
N MET A 144 -2.09 0.27 -11.76
CA MET A 144 -1.59 -0.36 -12.99
C MET A 144 -0.13 -0.82 -12.96
N THR A 145 0.42 -1.07 -11.77
CA THR A 145 1.77 -1.62 -11.60
C THR A 145 1.70 -2.94 -10.87
N SER A 146 2.56 -3.88 -11.22
CA SER A 146 2.68 -5.17 -10.54
C SER A 146 3.89 -5.15 -9.61
N PRO A 147 3.82 -5.77 -8.44
CA PRO A 147 4.98 -5.96 -7.59
C PRO A 147 5.98 -6.88 -8.28
N LEU A 148 7.26 -6.59 -8.12
CA LEU A 148 8.37 -7.43 -8.55
C LEU A 148 9.06 -8.03 -7.33
N VAL A 149 9.69 -9.18 -7.51
CA VAL A 149 10.49 -9.86 -6.48
C VAL A 149 11.90 -10.02 -7.00
N HIS A 150 12.87 -9.58 -6.21
CA HIS A 150 14.29 -9.75 -6.52
C HIS A 150 15.12 -9.80 -5.24
N ASN A 151 15.98 -10.82 -5.12
CA ASN A 151 16.87 -11.02 -3.97
C ASN A 151 16.14 -10.88 -2.61
N GLY A 152 14.97 -11.52 -2.45
CA GLY A 152 14.20 -11.50 -1.20
C GLY A 152 13.52 -10.18 -0.87
N LYS A 153 13.46 -9.23 -1.80
CA LYS A 153 12.78 -7.94 -1.65
C LYS A 153 11.60 -7.83 -2.63
N VAL A 154 10.61 -7.05 -2.24
CA VAL A 154 9.46 -6.68 -3.09
C VAL A 154 9.64 -5.23 -3.54
N TYR A 155 9.48 -4.99 -4.84
CA TYR A 155 9.58 -3.65 -5.42
C TYR A 155 8.23 -3.27 -6.02
N ILE A 156 7.80 -2.04 -5.76
CA ILE A 156 6.53 -1.51 -6.25
C ILE A 156 6.67 0.00 -6.49
N ALA A 157 5.85 0.52 -7.38
CA ALA A 157 5.78 1.95 -7.64
C ALA A 157 4.40 2.52 -7.35
N SER A 158 4.34 3.81 -7.05
CA SER A 158 3.09 4.52 -6.75
C SER A 158 2.81 5.62 -7.77
N VAL A 159 1.55 6.06 -7.77
CA VAL A 159 1.11 7.22 -8.53
C VAL A 159 1.13 8.48 -7.66
N ASP A 160 1.27 9.62 -8.31
CA ASP A 160 1.11 10.95 -7.74
C ASP A 160 -0.33 11.42 -7.97
N GLU A 161 -1.21 11.19 -7.00
CA GLU A 161 -2.64 11.51 -7.13
C GLU A 161 -2.90 13.02 -7.24
N ASN A 162 -2.03 13.83 -6.64
CA ASN A 162 -2.24 15.25 -6.44
C ASN A 162 -1.40 16.12 -7.39
N LEU A 163 -0.62 15.51 -8.27
CA LEU A 163 0.32 16.20 -9.17
C LEU A 163 1.32 17.09 -8.42
N LYS A 164 1.73 16.66 -7.23
CA LYS A 164 2.69 17.37 -6.36
C LYS A 164 4.07 16.75 -6.34
N GLY A 165 4.33 15.74 -7.17
CA GLY A 165 5.57 14.98 -7.16
C GLY A 165 5.64 13.96 -6.01
N GLU A 166 4.53 13.36 -5.62
CA GLU A 166 4.43 12.39 -4.52
C GLU A 166 4.60 10.92 -4.98
N GLY A 167 4.84 10.68 -6.27
CA GLY A 167 5.13 9.34 -6.79
C GLY A 167 6.46 8.80 -6.28
N HIS A 168 6.51 7.50 -5.97
CA HIS A 168 7.71 6.86 -5.46
C HIS A 168 7.90 5.46 -6.06
N VAL A 169 9.16 5.02 -6.07
CA VAL A 169 9.53 3.61 -6.14
C VAL A 169 9.92 3.15 -4.74
N TYR A 170 9.42 2.00 -4.32
CA TYR A 170 9.69 1.41 -3.00
C TYR A 170 10.38 0.06 -3.14
N ALA A 171 11.25 -0.25 -2.19
CA ALA A 171 11.67 -1.61 -1.89
C ALA A 171 11.21 -1.97 -0.47
N LEU A 172 10.62 -3.15 -0.35
CA LEU A 172 10.15 -3.70 0.91
C LEU A 172 10.87 -5.03 1.19
N ALA A 173 11.11 -5.33 2.45
CA ALA A 173 11.56 -6.64 2.86
C ALA A 173 10.50 -7.69 2.51
N GLY A 174 10.90 -8.77 1.83
CA GLY A 174 9.97 -9.81 1.42
C GLY A 174 9.42 -10.62 2.58
N GLU A 175 10.14 -10.69 3.68
CA GLU A 175 9.76 -11.49 4.85
C GLU A 175 8.67 -10.84 5.72
N ASP A 176 8.58 -9.49 5.78
CA ASP A 176 7.64 -8.79 6.67
C ASP A 176 7.04 -7.50 6.10
N GLY A 177 7.44 -7.11 4.88
CA GLY A 177 6.91 -5.92 4.20
C GLY A 177 7.45 -4.59 4.74
N GLU A 178 8.50 -4.58 5.58
CA GLU A 178 9.08 -3.32 6.02
C GLU A 178 9.72 -2.55 4.86
N ILE A 179 9.49 -1.23 4.80
CA ILE A 179 10.06 -0.37 3.75
C ILE A 179 11.55 -0.23 4.00
N LEU A 180 12.37 -0.78 3.09
CA LEU A 180 13.82 -0.69 3.14
C LEU A 180 14.32 0.65 2.61
N TRP A 181 13.73 1.10 1.51
CA TRP A 181 13.97 2.41 0.94
C TRP A 181 12.79 2.87 0.07
N SER A 182 12.72 4.17 -0.17
CA SER A 182 11.84 4.78 -1.16
C SER A 182 12.59 5.85 -1.95
N TYR A 183 12.36 5.91 -3.25
CA TYR A 183 12.94 6.91 -4.14
C TYR A 183 11.82 7.76 -4.75
N PRO A 184 11.82 9.10 -4.58
CA PRO A 184 10.81 9.97 -5.14
C PRO A 184 11.01 10.12 -6.65
N VAL A 185 9.92 10.07 -7.41
CA VAL A 185 9.89 10.35 -8.84
C VAL A 185 9.08 11.60 -9.14
N ARG A 186 9.27 12.20 -10.32
CA ARG A 186 8.68 13.52 -10.65
C ARG A 186 7.19 13.44 -10.95
N ASN A 187 6.69 12.27 -11.34
CA ASN A 187 5.28 12.07 -11.67
C ASN A 187 4.86 10.62 -11.42
N SER A 188 3.58 10.32 -11.65
CA SER A 188 3.00 8.99 -11.48
C SER A 188 3.73 7.92 -12.30
N ILE A 189 4.01 6.77 -11.67
CA ILE A 189 4.39 5.56 -12.41
C ILE A 189 3.12 4.72 -12.60
N LYS A 190 2.70 4.58 -13.86
CA LYS A 190 1.46 3.88 -14.26
C LYS A 190 1.74 2.61 -15.07
N ASN A 191 2.91 2.04 -14.90
CA ASN A 191 3.35 0.79 -15.56
C ASN A 191 4.17 -0.04 -14.58
N THR A 192 4.37 -1.31 -14.92
CA THR A 192 5.25 -2.16 -14.14
C THR A 192 6.70 -1.75 -14.38
N ILE A 193 7.44 -1.58 -13.28
CA ILE A 193 8.89 -1.36 -13.30
C ILE A 193 9.61 -2.64 -13.76
N ALA A 194 10.91 -2.58 -13.96
CA ALA A 194 11.73 -3.74 -14.34
C ALA A 194 12.99 -3.78 -13.49
N ILE A 195 13.56 -4.96 -13.29
CA ILE A 195 14.82 -5.13 -12.57
C ILE A 195 15.77 -6.00 -13.41
N ASP A 196 16.96 -5.50 -13.64
CA ASP A 196 18.05 -6.26 -14.26
C ASP A 196 19.39 -5.91 -13.61
N LYS A 197 20.20 -6.93 -13.35
CA LYS A 197 21.56 -6.80 -12.77
C LYS A 197 21.65 -5.87 -11.55
N GLY A 198 20.68 -5.94 -10.66
CA GLY A 198 20.66 -5.14 -9.43
C GLY A 198 20.26 -3.68 -9.65
N VAL A 199 19.68 -3.33 -10.78
CA VAL A 199 19.17 -1.98 -11.10
C VAL A 199 17.67 -2.04 -11.35
N VAL A 200 16.92 -1.20 -10.67
CA VAL A 200 15.49 -0.97 -10.89
C VAL A 200 15.32 0.09 -11.96
N PHE A 201 14.57 -0.21 -13.00
CA PHE A 201 14.20 0.73 -14.06
C PHE A 201 12.72 1.10 -13.92
N ALA A 202 12.46 2.39 -13.81
CA ALA A 202 11.13 2.95 -13.69
C ALA A 202 10.95 4.11 -14.66
N GLN A 203 9.77 4.23 -15.25
CA GLN A 203 9.42 5.35 -16.12
C GLN A 203 8.14 6.02 -15.59
N ASP A 204 8.17 7.32 -15.42
CA ASP A 204 7.00 8.08 -15.05
C ASP A 204 6.15 8.54 -16.25
N ALA A 205 4.97 9.09 -15.95
CA ALA A 205 4.01 9.51 -16.98
C ALA A 205 4.47 10.74 -17.80
N GLN A 206 5.54 11.44 -17.38
CA GLN A 206 6.15 12.54 -18.13
C GLN A 206 7.37 12.11 -18.94
N GLY A 207 7.63 10.79 -19.03
CA GLY A 207 8.72 10.22 -19.81
C GLY A 207 10.08 10.30 -19.14
N TRP A 208 10.16 10.55 -17.84
CA TRP A 208 11.41 10.40 -17.10
C TRP A 208 11.68 8.93 -16.83
N LEU A 209 12.85 8.47 -17.26
CA LEU A 209 13.37 7.13 -17.00
C LEU A 209 14.40 7.21 -15.89
N TYR A 210 14.23 6.39 -14.87
CA TYR A 210 15.09 6.29 -13.69
C TYR A 210 15.78 4.93 -13.66
N ALA A 211 17.07 4.91 -13.36
CA ALA A 211 17.81 3.71 -13.00
C ALA A 211 18.26 3.87 -11.54
N ILE A 212 17.78 2.99 -10.67
CA ILE A 212 17.95 3.06 -9.22
C ILE A 212 18.65 1.79 -8.77
N ASP A 213 19.68 1.91 -7.96
CA ASP A 213 20.34 0.76 -7.34
C ASP A 213 19.34 -0.01 -6.46
N ALA A 214 19.12 -1.28 -6.77
CA ALA A 214 18.08 -2.09 -6.14
C ALA A 214 18.36 -2.35 -4.65
N GLU A 215 19.63 -2.39 -4.25
CA GLU A 215 20.01 -2.64 -2.86
C GLU A 215 19.82 -1.40 -1.99
N THR A 216 20.24 -0.24 -2.47
CA THR A 216 20.40 0.97 -1.67
C THR A 216 19.34 2.05 -1.94
N GLY A 217 18.58 1.95 -3.04
CA GLY A 217 17.64 2.98 -3.47
C GLY A 217 18.30 4.25 -4.02
N LYS A 218 19.61 4.24 -4.26
CA LYS A 218 20.35 5.39 -4.80
C LYS A 218 20.15 5.48 -6.31
N LEU A 219 19.94 6.71 -6.80
CA LEU A 219 19.89 6.98 -8.22
C LEU A 219 21.23 6.68 -8.88
N CYS A 220 21.25 5.80 -9.88
CA CYS A 220 22.40 5.57 -10.75
C CYS A 220 22.43 6.63 -11.86
N TRP A 221 21.31 6.82 -12.53
CA TRP A 221 21.11 7.86 -13.53
C TRP A 221 19.62 8.09 -13.79
N GLU A 222 19.29 9.24 -14.35
CA GLU A 222 17.96 9.55 -14.88
C GLU A 222 18.07 10.19 -16.26
N LYS A 223 17.04 10.02 -17.08
CA LYS A 223 16.98 10.60 -18.43
C LYS A 223 15.53 10.88 -18.82
N GLN A 224 15.30 12.06 -19.36
CA GLN A 224 14.03 12.35 -19.98
C GLN A 224 14.02 11.81 -21.41
N LEU A 225 13.03 10.97 -21.70
CA LEU A 225 12.78 10.51 -23.07
C LEU A 225 12.03 11.60 -23.84
N PRO A 226 12.25 11.73 -25.17
CA PRO A 226 11.46 12.65 -25.96
C PRO A 226 9.99 12.21 -25.93
N VAL A 227 9.14 13.05 -25.35
CA VAL A 227 7.68 12.86 -25.35
C VAL A 227 7.19 13.60 -26.57
N ASN A 228 6.82 12.90 -27.62
CA ASN A 228 6.08 13.50 -28.73
C ASN A 228 4.66 13.74 -28.23
N GLY A 229 4.29 15.01 -28.03
CA GLY A 229 2.94 15.43 -27.66
C GLY A 229 1.96 15.25 -28.81
#